data_f830d2354752038ec3336e20fc96bfb9
#
_entry.id   f830d2354752038ec3336e20fc96bfb9
#
_cell.length_a   1.000
_cell.length_b   1.000
_cell.length_c   1.000
_cell.angle_alpha   90.00
_cell.angle_beta   90.00
_cell.angle_gamma   90.00
#
_symmetry.space_group_name_H-M   'P 1'
#
loop_
_entity.id
_entity.type
_entity.pdbx_description
1 polymer ?
#
loop_
_entity_poly.entity_id
_entity_poly.type
_entity_poly.pdbx_seq_one_letter_code
_entity_poly.pdbx_strand_id
1 'polypeptide(L)'
;MKIGVMNNPIKSVYEEAEQCGKAGFEFLDLTLEGPNAADVDTQRLKAVLDTHALGITGHTDPCLPYAYPVQGIRDACLKELERCARIFSRLGARVMNIHPCYFCPPAMKDQLVSFQIEALQPIVEMAASYGLTLVLENYRTPFDRVSVFKELIARVPGLKLHLDFGHTNFGKDGHEIFCKELGEHLVHVHFSDNRSRNDDHMPLGVGTVDWQQAVDSLKSISYDNTITLEIFCNDPQMQVAYLDLNRNMIRRLWD
;
A
#
# COMPACT_ATOMS: atom_id res chain seq x y z
N MET A 1 8.33 -0.63 -15.28
CA MET A 1 7.92 -0.74 -13.85
C MET A 1 8.93 0.01 -13.00
N LYS A 2 8.48 0.68 -11.93
CA LYS A 2 9.34 1.43 -11.00
C LYS A 2 9.39 0.72 -9.65
N ILE A 3 10.56 0.77 -8.98
CA ILE A 3 10.74 0.16 -7.66
C ILE A 3 11.04 1.27 -6.64
N GLY A 4 10.25 1.31 -5.58
CA GLY A 4 10.39 2.22 -4.45
C GLY A 4 10.43 1.50 -3.12
N VAL A 5 10.44 2.27 -2.05
CA VAL A 5 10.46 1.77 -0.67
C VAL A 5 9.44 2.50 0.18
N MET A 6 8.86 1.82 1.16
CA MET A 6 8.03 2.43 2.19
C MET A 6 8.91 3.02 3.30
N ASN A 7 8.55 4.21 3.79
CA ASN A 7 9.21 4.73 5.00
C ASN A 7 8.74 3.97 6.24
N ASN A 8 9.66 3.82 7.20
CA ASN A 8 9.33 3.25 8.49
C ASN A 8 8.72 4.35 9.41
N PRO A 9 7.48 4.20 9.90
CA PRO A 9 6.79 5.24 10.67
C PRO A 9 7.46 5.59 12.01
N ILE A 10 8.38 4.76 12.51
CA ILE A 10 9.15 5.04 13.73
C ILE A 10 10.44 5.84 13.48
N LYS A 11 10.79 6.09 12.21
CA LYS A 11 11.99 6.82 11.80
C LYS A 11 11.64 8.21 11.23
N SER A 12 12.68 9.01 10.97
CA SER A 12 12.53 10.30 10.29
C SER A 12 12.27 10.08 8.80
N VAL A 13 11.09 10.47 8.32
CA VAL A 13 10.73 10.35 6.90
C VAL A 13 11.70 11.12 5.99
N TYR A 14 12.29 12.20 6.46
CA TYR A 14 13.25 13.00 5.68
C TYR A 14 14.56 12.26 5.48
N GLU A 15 15.06 11.59 6.54
CA GLU A 15 16.29 10.78 6.48
C GLU A 15 16.09 9.56 5.62
N GLU A 16 14.92 8.91 5.70
CA GLU A 16 14.60 7.76 4.85
C GLU A 16 14.41 8.15 3.39
N ALA A 17 13.79 9.28 3.09
CA ALA A 17 13.71 9.82 1.73
C ALA A 17 15.12 10.12 1.16
N GLU A 18 16.01 10.72 1.97
CA GLU A 18 17.41 10.93 1.60
C GLU A 18 18.14 9.59 1.32
N GLN A 19 17.94 8.58 2.15
CA GLN A 19 18.54 7.26 1.97
C GLN A 19 17.99 6.57 0.73
N CYS A 20 16.68 6.63 0.51
CA CYS A 20 16.00 6.12 -0.67
C CYS A 20 16.60 6.71 -1.96
N GLY A 21 16.76 8.04 -2.01
CA GLY A 21 17.34 8.74 -3.15
C GLY A 21 18.81 8.37 -3.37
N LYS A 22 19.64 8.38 -2.32
CA LYS A 22 21.05 7.98 -2.40
C LYS A 22 21.25 6.54 -2.84
N ALA A 23 20.35 5.65 -2.46
CA ALA A 23 20.34 4.25 -2.89
C ALA A 23 19.81 4.06 -4.33
N GLY A 24 19.34 5.12 -4.99
CA GLY A 24 18.88 5.08 -6.39
C GLY A 24 17.54 4.38 -6.59
N PHE A 25 16.64 4.43 -5.59
CA PHE A 25 15.24 4.07 -5.75
C PHE A 25 14.49 5.14 -6.52
N GLU A 26 13.34 4.80 -7.10
CA GLU A 26 12.63 5.67 -8.03
C GLU A 26 11.49 6.44 -7.39
N PHE A 27 10.99 5.99 -6.24
CA PHE A 27 9.96 6.68 -5.45
C PHE A 27 9.99 6.27 -3.98
N LEU A 28 9.41 7.12 -3.15
CA LEU A 28 9.07 6.84 -1.76
C LEU A 28 7.58 6.50 -1.67
N ASP A 29 7.24 5.42 -0.99
CA ASP A 29 5.88 5.14 -0.55
C ASP A 29 5.70 5.74 0.84
N LEU A 30 5.02 6.88 0.88
CA LEU A 30 4.88 7.67 2.10
C LEU A 30 3.72 7.15 2.93
N THR A 31 4.01 6.41 4.01
CA THR A 31 3.00 6.12 5.02
C THR A 31 2.89 7.25 6.02
N LEU A 32 1.68 7.80 6.16
CA LEU A 32 1.33 8.82 7.16
C LEU A 32 0.78 8.15 8.42
N GLU A 33 1.69 7.52 9.14
CA GLU A 33 1.40 6.71 10.33
C GLU A 33 2.26 7.18 11.51
N GLY A 34 1.71 7.09 12.73
CA GLY A 34 2.46 7.45 13.95
C GLY A 34 3.59 6.46 14.26
N PRO A 35 4.53 6.84 15.14
CA PRO A 35 4.56 8.13 15.84
C PRO A 35 5.26 9.27 15.07
N ASN A 36 6.16 8.99 14.12
CA ASN A 36 7.06 10.00 13.56
C ASN A 36 6.69 10.46 12.15
N ALA A 37 5.82 9.73 11.45
CA ALA A 37 5.38 10.04 10.10
C ALA A 37 3.91 10.45 10.00
N ALA A 38 3.19 10.59 11.13
CA ALA A 38 1.78 10.99 11.12
C ALA A 38 1.56 12.42 10.58
N ASP A 39 2.52 13.31 10.79
CA ASP A 39 2.48 14.66 10.25
C ASP A 39 3.85 15.04 9.66
N VAL A 40 3.86 15.55 8.43
CA VAL A 40 5.09 15.86 7.70
C VAL A 40 5.10 17.31 7.21
N ASP A 41 6.23 17.98 7.33
CA ASP A 41 6.48 19.25 6.65
C ASP A 41 6.62 18.98 5.14
N THR A 42 5.56 19.28 4.40
CA THR A 42 5.51 19.03 2.96
C THR A 42 6.52 19.82 2.16
N GLN A 43 6.93 21.01 2.61
CA GLN A 43 7.96 21.81 1.92
C GLN A 43 9.34 21.16 2.08
N ARG A 44 9.68 20.76 3.30
CA ARG A 44 10.93 20.07 3.60
C ARG A 44 11.02 18.73 2.86
N LEU A 45 9.95 17.90 2.92
CA LEU A 45 9.96 16.61 2.22
C LEU A 45 10.03 16.80 0.70
N LYS A 46 9.28 17.76 0.15
CA LYS A 46 9.32 18.07 -1.30
C LYS A 46 10.73 18.44 -1.76
N ALA A 47 11.47 19.22 -0.97
CA ALA A 47 12.84 19.59 -1.30
C ALA A 47 13.77 18.35 -1.38
N VAL A 48 13.59 17.39 -0.48
CA VAL A 48 14.35 16.12 -0.53
C VAL A 48 13.97 15.30 -1.77
N LEU A 49 12.66 15.14 -2.03
CA LEU A 49 12.17 14.40 -3.21
C LEU A 49 12.71 15.02 -4.51
N ASP A 50 12.68 16.35 -4.63
CA ASP A 50 13.18 17.07 -5.82
C ASP A 50 14.70 16.93 -6.00
N THR A 51 15.46 16.97 -4.89
CA THR A 51 16.93 16.81 -4.92
C THR A 51 17.33 15.46 -5.52
N HIS A 52 16.56 14.42 -5.25
CA HIS A 52 16.84 13.06 -5.70
C HIS A 52 15.99 12.60 -6.89
N ALA A 53 15.14 13.47 -7.44
CA ALA A 53 14.15 13.14 -8.48
C ALA A 53 13.25 11.94 -8.10
N LEU A 54 12.90 11.83 -6.81
CA LEU A 54 12.04 10.78 -6.30
C LEU A 54 10.58 11.08 -6.61
N GLY A 55 9.88 10.08 -7.16
CA GLY A 55 8.42 10.03 -7.15
C GLY A 55 7.88 9.79 -5.75
N ILE A 56 6.55 9.78 -5.63
CA ILE A 56 5.88 9.49 -4.36
C ILE A 56 4.56 8.77 -4.60
N THR A 57 4.22 7.79 -3.76
CA THR A 57 2.89 7.23 -3.54
C THR A 57 2.44 7.55 -2.12
N GLY A 58 1.16 7.46 -1.84
CA GLY A 58 0.63 7.76 -0.52
C GLY A 58 0.01 6.53 0.13
N HIS A 59 0.34 6.30 1.39
CA HIS A 59 -0.19 5.24 2.22
C HIS A 59 -0.75 5.82 3.53
N THR A 60 -1.96 5.43 3.91
CA THR A 60 -2.60 5.92 5.13
C THR A 60 -2.44 4.93 6.28
N ASP A 61 -2.64 5.42 7.51
CA ASP A 61 -2.65 4.57 8.70
C ASP A 61 -3.62 3.38 8.52
N PRO A 62 -3.14 2.12 8.65
CA PRO A 62 -3.94 0.91 8.44
C PRO A 62 -5.05 0.72 9.49
N CYS A 63 -4.97 1.44 10.62
CA CYS A 63 -5.88 1.30 11.75
C CYS A 63 -7.07 2.27 11.71
N LEU A 64 -7.26 3.05 10.66
CA LEU A 64 -8.37 4.01 10.58
C LEU A 64 -9.73 3.30 10.47
N PRO A 65 -10.64 3.49 11.45
CA PRO A 65 -11.94 2.81 11.48
C PRO A 65 -12.99 3.53 10.61
N TYR A 66 -12.66 3.86 9.37
CA TYR A 66 -13.49 4.68 8.48
C TYR A 66 -14.80 4.03 8.04
N ALA A 67 -14.93 2.71 8.16
CA ALA A 67 -16.15 1.97 7.88
C ALA A 67 -16.88 1.50 9.16
N TYR A 68 -16.51 2.03 10.33
CA TYR A 68 -17.19 1.71 11.59
C TYR A 68 -18.65 2.21 11.58
N PRO A 69 -19.63 1.45 12.14
CA PRO A 69 -21.05 1.78 12.00
C PRO A 69 -21.53 3.01 12.80
N VAL A 70 -20.63 3.78 13.41
CA VAL A 70 -20.96 5.04 14.12
C VAL A 70 -20.55 6.23 13.25
N GLN A 71 -21.53 7.05 12.85
CA GLN A 71 -21.34 8.16 11.91
C GLN A 71 -20.23 9.13 12.34
N GLY A 72 -20.20 9.55 13.61
CA GLY A 72 -19.19 10.51 14.09
C GLY A 72 -17.76 9.97 14.00
N ILE A 73 -17.56 8.64 14.07
CA ILE A 73 -16.25 8.01 13.85
C ILE A 73 -15.90 8.07 12.36
N ARG A 74 -16.84 7.74 11.47
CA ARG A 74 -16.62 7.83 10.00
C ARG A 74 -16.29 9.25 9.58
N ASP A 75 -17.01 10.25 10.11
CA ASP A 75 -16.78 11.66 9.81
C ASP A 75 -15.37 12.13 10.25
N ALA A 76 -14.91 11.67 11.41
CA ALA A 76 -13.56 11.96 11.89
C ALA A 76 -12.50 11.29 11.00
N CYS A 77 -12.70 10.02 10.60
CA CYS A 77 -11.79 9.33 9.70
C CYS A 77 -11.77 9.97 8.31
N LEU A 78 -12.91 10.39 7.76
CA LEU A 78 -12.94 11.07 6.46
C LEU A 78 -12.15 12.37 6.47
N LYS A 79 -12.21 13.15 7.56
CA LYS A 79 -11.39 14.36 7.73
C LYS A 79 -9.90 14.04 7.79
N GLU A 80 -9.53 12.96 8.45
CA GLU A 80 -8.13 12.51 8.52
C GLU A 80 -7.65 12.00 7.15
N LEU A 81 -8.44 11.22 6.45
CA LEU A 81 -8.14 10.77 5.09
C LEU A 81 -8.01 11.96 4.12
N GLU A 82 -8.85 12.99 4.27
CA GLU A 82 -8.73 14.23 3.49
C GLU A 82 -7.44 14.99 3.81
N ARG A 83 -7.01 15.02 5.09
CA ARG A 83 -5.70 15.58 5.48
C ARG A 83 -4.56 14.84 4.77
N CYS A 84 -4.59 13.50 4.77
CA CYS A 84 -3.62 12.67 4.06
C CYS A 84 -3.63 12.94 2.55
N ALA A 85 -4.80 12.96 1.93
CA ALA A 85 -4.96 13.24 0.50
C ALA A 85 -4.35 14.60 0.10
N ARG A 86 -4.54 15.62 0.93
CA ARG A 86 -3.97 16.96 0.72
C ARG A 86 -2.44 16.94 0.78
N ILE A 87 -1.85 16.19 1.71
CA ILE A 87 -0.39 16.01 1.82
C ILE A 87 0.13 15.30 0.58
N PHE A 88 -0.45 14.16 0.22
CA PHE A 88 -0.06 13.38 -0.94
C PHE A 88 -0.14 14.17 -2.24
N SER A 89 -1.24 14.89 -2.46
CA SER A 89 -1.43 15.74 -3.63
C SER A 89 -0.38 16.85 -3.72
N ARG A 90 -0.07 17.53 -2.60
CA ARG A 90 0.97 18.57 -2.55
C ARG A 90 2.37 18.05 -2.87
N LEU A 91 2.65 16.81 -2.52
CA LEU A 91 3.92 16.15 -2.81
C LEU A 91 3.97 15.57 -4.23
N GLY A 92 2.85 15.55 -4.95
CA GLY A 92 2.77 15.07 -6.34
C GLY A 92 2.42 13.59 -6.49
N ALA A 93 1.91 12.95 -5.44
CA ALA A 93 1.40 11.59 -5.53
C ALA A 93 0.22 11.50 -6.51
N ARG A 94 0.02 10.30 -7.05
CA ARG A 94 -1.13 9.96 -7.91
C ARG A 94 -1.96 8.82 -7.33
N VAL A 95 -1.44 8.13 -6.34
CA VAL A 95 -2.07 6.99 -5.67
C VAL A 95 -2.19 7.28 -4.19
N MET A 96 -3.32 6.90 -3.60
CA MET A 96 -3.59 6.90 -2.17
C MET A 96 -4.05 5.52 -1.77
N ASN A 97 -3.23 4.82 -0.99
CA ASN A 97 -3.57 3.51 -0.44
C ASN A 97 -4.32 3.63 0.88
N ILE A 98 -5.31 2.78 1.07
CA ILE A 98 -5.98 2.54 2.34
C ILE A 98 -6.12 1.03 2.58
N HIS A 99 -6.06 0.63 3.87
CA HIS A 99 -6.39 -0.73 4.28
C HIS A 99 -7.91 -0.90 4.49
N PRO A 100 -8.44 -2.13 4.39
CA PRO A 100 -9.80 -2.41 4.79
C PRO A 100 -10.02 -2.13 6.28
N CYS A 101 -11.17 -1.58 6.64
CA CYS A 101 -11.53 -1.41 8.03
C CYS A 101 -12.07 -2.73 8.61
N TYR A 102 -11.41 -3.27 9.63
CA TYR A 102 -11.82 -4.49 10.34
C TYR A 102 -12.62 -4.21 11.61
N PHE A 103 -12.71 -2.96 12.01
CA PHE A 103 -13.35 -2.56 13.24
C PHE A 103 -14.87 -2.56 13.06
N CYS A 104 -15.55 -3.47 13.77
CA CYS A 104 -17.00 -3.49 13.87
C CYS A 104 -17.43 -4.19 15.16
N PRO A 105 -18.65 -3.95 15.67
CA PRO A 105 -19.20 -4.73 16.75
C PRO A 105 -19.25 -6.23 16.39
N PRO A 106 -18.95 -7.15 17.33
CA PRO A 106 -18.90 -8.59 17.05
C PRO A 106 -20.15 -9.17 16.38
N ALA A 107 -21.33 -8.64 16.74
CA ALA A 107 -22.63 -9.06 16.16
C ALA A 107 -22.84 -8.58 14.71
N MET A 108 -21.95 -7.73 14.18
CA MET A 108 -22.07 -7.12 12.84
C MET A 108 -20.95 -7.57 11.88
N LYS A 109 -20.17 -8.57 12.26
CA LYS A 109 -19.02 -9.04 11.45
C LYS A 109 -19.41 -9.45 10.02
N ASP A 110 -20.58 -10.02 9.84
CA ASP A 110 -21.09 -10.43 8.53
C ASP A 110 -21.45 -9.23 7.62
N GLN A 111 -21.46 -8.01 8.17
CA GLN A 111 -21.77 -6.77 7.46
C GLN A 111 -20.51 -5.99 7.07
N LEU A 112 -19.30 -6.47 7.38
CA LEU A 112 -18.05 -5.77 7.12
C LEU A 112 -17.91 -5.29 5.67
N VAL A 113 -18.23 -6.14 4.70
CA VAL A 113 -18.15 -5.79 3.26
C VAL A 113 -19.15 -4.69 2.91
N SER A 114 -20.38 -4.77 3.44
CA SER A 114 -21.40 -3.73 3.22
C SER A 114 -20.98 -2.38 3.81
N PHE A 115 -20.42 -2.37 5.02
CA PHE A 115 -19.89 -1.15 5.63
C PHE A 115 -18.74 -0.55 4.83
N GLN A 116 -17.86 -1.40 4.26
CA GLN A 116 -16.81 -0.93 3.36
C GLN A 116 -17.39 -0.24 2.12
N ILE A 117 -18.38 -0.86 1.46
CA ILE A 117 -19.01 -0.31 0.26
C ILE A 117 -19.60 1.07 0.54
N GLU A 118 -20.35 1.19 1.65
CA GLU A 118 -20.98 2.47 2.04
C GLU A 118 -19.95 3.57 2.34
N ALA A 119 -18.83 3.21 2.97
CA ALA A 119 -17.82 4.17 3.40
C ALA A 119 -16.85 4.56 2.27
N LEU A 120 -16.55 3.65 1.34
CA LEU A 120 -15.53 3.86 0.32
C LEU A 120 -15.92 4.89 -0.76
N GLN A 121 -17.21 4.96 -1.15
CA GLN A 121 -17.62 5.87 -2.22
C GLN A 121 -17.27 7.34 -1.94
N PRO A 122 -17.62 7.94 -0.79
CA PRO A 122 -17.21 9.32 -0.49
C PRO A 122 -15.69 9.48 -0.38
N ILE A 123 -14.94 8.44 0.02
CA ILE A 123 -13.48 8.48 0.08
C ILE A 123 -12.88 8.48 -1.33
N VAL A 124 -13.42 7.68 -2.26
CA VAL A 124 -13.01 7.70 -3.68
C VAL A 124 -13.23 9.09 -4.29
N GLU A 125 -14.41 9.68 -4.07
CA GLU A 125 -14.76 11.01 -4.59
C GLU A 125 -13.83 12.10 -3.99
N MET A 126 -13.57 12.02 -2.70
CA MET A 126 -12.64 12.91 -2.01
C MET A 126 -11.22 12.75 -2.59
N ALA A 127 -10.68 11.54 -2.69
CA ALA A 127 -9.34 11.31 -3.25
C ALA A 127 -9.23 11.83 -4.70
N ALA A 128 -10.25 11.58 -5.52
CA ALA A 128 -10.30 12.07 -6.91
C ALA A 128 -10.29 13.60 -6.99
N SER A 129 -10.92 14.31 -6.03
CA SER A 129 -10.89 15.78 -5.97
C SER A 129 -9.48 16.36 -5.72
N TYR A 130 -8.59 15.55 -5.15
CA TYR A 130 -7.17 15.87 -4.97
C TYR A 130 -6.27 15.31 -6.10
N GLY A 131 -6.85 14.74 -7.15
CA GLY A 131 -6.11 14.15 -8.27
C GLY A 131 -5.46 12.79 -7.95
N LEU A 132 -5.99 12.09 -6.94
CA LEU A 132 -5.50 10.80 -6.47
C LEU A 132 -6.44 9.66 -6.90
N THR A 133 -5.86 8.54 -7.27
CA THR A 133 -6.58 7.27 -7.40
C THR A 133 -6.57 6.56 -6.06
N LEU A 134 -7.75 6.28 -5.51
CA LEU A 134 -7.87 5.48 -4.29
C LEU A 134 -7.66 4.00 -4.63
N VAL A 135 -6.76 3.36 -3.92
CA VAL A 135 -6.53 1.91 -3.99
C VAL A 135 -6.82 1.28 -2.64
N LEU A 136 -7.47 0.12 -2.64
CA LEU A 136 -7.72 -0.68 -1.45
C LEU A 136 -6.79 -1.88 -1.47
N GLU A 137 -6.11 -2.09 -0.36
CA GLU A 137 -5.17 -3.19 -0.19
C GLU A 137 -5.88 -4.47 0.22
N ASN A 138 -5.43 -5.63 -0.30
CA ASN A 138 -5.84 -6.93 0.24
C ASN A 138 -5.18 -7.14 1.60
N TYR A 139 -5.88 -7.84 2.50
CA TYR A 139 -5.32 -8.16 3.82
C TYR A 139 -5.88 -9.48 4.34
N ARG A 140 -6.52 -9.50 5.50
CA ARG A 140 -7.10 -10.69 6.15
C ARG A 140 -8.57 -10.88 5.77
N THR A 141 -9.10 -12.06 6.01
CA THR A 141 -10.52 -12.40 5.76
C THR A 141 -11.48 -11.36 6.37
N PRO A 142 -12.45 -10.86 5.59
CA PRO A 142 -12.85 -11.34 4.25
C PRO A 142 -12.09 -10.71 3.07
N PHE A 143 -11.19 -9.75 3.30
CA PHE A 143 -10.48 -8.98 2.28
C PHE A 143 -9.20 -9.66 1.76
N ASP A 144 -9.09 -10.97 1.97
CA ASP A 144 -8.12 -11.88 1.36
C ASP A 144 -8.73 -12.69 0.19
N ARG A 145 -9.91 -12.24 -0.34
CA ARG A 145 -10.67 -12.97 -1.36
C ARG A 145 -10.93 -12.12 -2.58
N VAL A 146 -10.62 -12.65 -3.73
CA VAL A 146 -10.91 -12.04 -5.03
C VAL A 146 -12.40 -11.75 -5.21
N SER A 147 -13.30 -12.65 -4.74
CA SER A 147 -14.74 -12.44 -4.83
C SER A 147 -15.22 -11.18 -4.09
N VAL A 148 -14.61 -10.86 -2.95
CA VAL A 148 -14.92 -9.64 -2.18
C VAL A 148 -14.44 -8.41 -2.93
N PHE A 149 -13.22 -8.43 -3.48
CA PHE A 149 -12.71 -7.31 -4.27
C PHE A 149 -13.50 -7.08 -5.56
N LYS A 150 -13.99 -8.14 -6.22
CA LYS A 150 -14.91 -8.01 -7.36
C LYS A 150 -16.19 -7.28 -6.96
N GLU A 151 -16.78 -7.62 -5.82
CA GLU A 151 -17.97 -6.94 -5.29
C GLU A 151 -17.67 -5.47 -4.96
N LEU A 152 -16.57 -5.19 -4.24
CA LEU A 152 -16.17 -3.83 -3.87
C LEU A 152 -15.96 -2.95 -5.11
N ILE A 153 -15.19 -3.41 -6.08
CA ILE A 153 -14.87 -2.65 -7.30
C ILE A 153 -16.14 -2.43 -8.15
N ALA A 154 -17.02 -3.44 -8.24
CA ALA A 154 -18.27 -3.30 -9.00
C ALA A 154 -19.25 -2.31 -8.35
N ARG A 155 -19.25 -2.20 -7.02
CA ARG A 155 -20.19 -1.38 -6.25
C ARG A 155 -19.64 -0.01 -5.85
N VAL A 156 -18.33 0.21 -5.98
CA VAL A 156 -17.66 1.48 -5.65
C VAL A 156 -16.91 1.99 -6.89
N PRO A 157 -17.59 2.71 -7.79
CA PRO A 157 -16.98 3.25 -9.00
C PRO A 157 -15.75 4.10 -8.71
N GLY A 158 -14.65 3.83 -9.41
CA GLY A 158 -13.38 4.52 -9.24
C GLY A 158 -12.41 3.89 -8.24
N LEU A 159 -12.86 2.93 -7.43
CA LEU A 159 -11.98 2.15 -6.57
C LEU A 159 -11.06 1.26 -7.41
N LYS A 160 -9.80 1.17 -7.01
CA LYS A 160 -8.78 0.34 -7.63
C LYS A 160 -8.15 -0.62 -6.61
N LEU A 161 -7.37 -1.57 -7.10
CA LEU A 161 -6.69 -2.58 -6.29
C LEU A 161 -5.24 -2.17 -6.02
N HIS A 162 -4.85 -2.28 -4.77
CA HIS A 162 -3.48 -2.47 -4.33
C HIS A 162 -3.32 -3.93 -3.90
N LEU A 163 -2.31 -4.63 -4.42
CA LEU A 163 -2.04 -6.01 -4.08
C LEU A 163 -0.74 -6.13 -3.29
N ASP A 164 -0.85 -6.44 -2.01
CA ASP A 164 0.29 -6.88 -1.21
C ASP A 164 0.49 -8.39 -1.39
N PHE A 165 1.68 -8.76 -1.87
CA PHE A 165 2.05 -10.15 -2.15
C PHE A 165 2.38 -10.93 -0.87
N GLY A 166 2.89 -10.26 0.15
CA GLY A 166 3.06 -10.86 1.48
C GLY A 166 1.73 -11.26 2.09
N HIS A 167 0.69 -10.43 1.94
CA HIS A 167 -0.65 -10.73 2.43
C HIS A 167 -1.28 -11.92 1.71
N THR A 168 -1.01 -12.13 0.42
CA THR A 168 -1.53 -13.31 -0.30
C THR A 168 -0.91 -14.61 0.18
N ASN A 169 0.31 -14.58 0.77
CA ASN A 169 1.00 -15.76 1.23
C ASN A 169 0.38 -16.42 2.49
N PHE A 170 -0.40 -15.67 3.26
CA PHE A 170 -1.20 -16.18 4.37
C PHE A 170 -2.72 -16.02 4.18
N GLY A 171 -3.13 -15.40 3.08
CA GLY A 171 -4.53 -15.20 2.69
C GLY A 171 -5.20 -16.46 2.12
N LYS A 172 -6.45 -16.32 1.69
CA LYS A 172 -7.24 -17.40 1.08
C LYS A 172 -6.98 -17.56 -0.40
N ASP A 173 -6.90 -16.45 -1.12
CA ASP A 173 -6.62 -16.42 -2.55
C ASP A 173 -5.19 -15.96 -2.78
N GLY A 174 -4.44 -16.67 -3.62
CA GLY A 174 -3.07 -16.35 -3.97
C GLY A 174 -2.97 -15.20 -4.96
N HIS A 175 -1.79 -14.62 -5.08
CA HIS A 175 -1.52 -13.49 -5.97
C HIS A 175 -1.82 -13.80 -7.43
N GLU A 176 -1.64 -15.04 -7.88
CA GLU A 176 -1.94 -15.48 -9.24
C GLU A 176 -3.43 -15.34 -9.57
N ILE A 177 -4.33 -15.62 -8.60
CA ILE A 177 -5.77 -15.48 -8.78
C ILE A 177 -6.14 -14.00 -8.81
N PHE A 178 -5.58 -13.19 -7.90
CA PHE A 178 -5.78 -11.73 -7.90
C PHE A 178 -5.32 -11.10 -9.22
N CYS A 179 -4.12 -11.40 -9.70
CA CYS A 179 -3.60 -10.89 -10.97
C CYS A 179 -4.49 -11.29 -12.14
N LYS A 180 -4.87 -12.56 -12.23
CA LYS A 180 -5.70 -13.08 -13.32
C LYS A 180 -7.08 -12.43 -13.37
N GLU A 181 -7.73 -12.27 -12.23
CA GLU A 181 -9.15 -11.92 -12.14
C GLU A 181 -9.38 -10.40 -11.97
N LEU A 182 -8.37 -9.65 -11.52
CA LEU A 182 -8.46 -8.23 -11.18
C LEU A 182 -7.28 -7.40 -11.71
N GLY A 183 -6.44 -7.96 -12.59
CA GLY A 183 -5.25 -7.28 -13.10
C GLY A 183 -5.53 -5.93 -13.79
N GLU A 184 -6.69 -5.77 -14.44
CA GLU A 184 -7.11 -4.48 -15.03
C GLU A 184 -7.39 -3.37 -13.99
N HIS A 185 -7.57 -3.76 -12.74
CA HIS A 185 -7.80 -2.84 -11.63
C HIS A 185 -6.55 -2.64 -10.76
N LEU A 186 -5.47 -3.40 -11.02
CA LEU A 186 -4.24 -3.36 -10.22
C LEU A 186 -3.40 -2.14 -10.56
N VAL A 187 -3.22 -1.25 -9.58
CA VAL A 187 -2.51 0.03 -9.74
C VAL A 187 -1.17 0.03 -9.02
N HIS A 188 -1.10 -0.61 -7.85
CA HIS A 188 0.08 -0.61 -7.00
C HIS A 188 0.28 -1.96 -6.34
N VAL A 189 1.53 -2.32 -6.03
CA VAL A 189 1.84 -3.56 -5.32
C VAL A 189 2.87 -3.34 -4.23
N HIS A 190 2.73 -4.10 -3.13
CA HIS A 190 3.75 -4.26 -2.12
C HIS A 190 4.42 -5.62 -2.19
N PHE A 191 5.73 -5.61 -1.99
CA PHE A 191 6.56 -6.81 -1.90
C PHE A 191 7.24 -6.86 -0.54
N SER A 192 6.83 -7.84 0.25
CA SER A 192 7.46 -8.25 1.50
C SER A 192 7.36 -9.76 1.64
N ASP A 193 8.31 -10.40 2.30
CA ASP A 193 8.23 -11.83 2.55
C ASP A 193 7.74 -12.14 3.98
N ASN A 194 7.23 -13.34 4.17
CA ASN A 194 6.80 -13.85 5.47
C ASN A 194 6.78 -15.38 5.47
N ARG A 195 6.43 -15.98 6.61
CA ARG A 195 6.38 -17.43 6.78
C ARG A 195 4.96 -18.00 6.74
N SER A 196 4.06 -17.39 5.96
CA SER A 196 2.65 -17.80 5.80
C SER A 196 1.84 -17.80 7.11
N ARG A 197 2.21 -16.99 8.10
CA ARG A 197 1.53 -16.91 9.41
C ARG A 197 1.15 -15.49 9.80
N ASN A 198 2.09 -14.57 9.62
CA ASN A 198 1.98 -13.18 9.99
C ASN A 198 2.55 -12.31 8.89
N ASP A 199 2.23 -11.04 8.99
CA ASP A 199 2.82 -9.98 8.19
C ASP A 199 4.18 -9.60 8.79
N ASP A 200 5.23 -10.32 8.35
CA ASP A 200 6.55 -10.23 8.97
C ASP A 200 7.45 -9.16 8.31
N HIS A 201 7.05 -8.61 7.15
CA HIS A 201 7.82 -7.63 6.36
C HIS A 201 9.30 -8.00 6.16
N MET A 202 9.54 -9.29 5.88
CA MET A 202 10.90 -9.82 5.72
C MET A 202 11.47 -9.48 4.33
N PRO A 203 12.82 -9.49 4.19
CA PRO A 203 13.45 -9.43 2.89
C PRO A 203 12.99 -10.59 1.98
N LEU A 204 12.88 -10.32 0.67
CA LEU A 204 12.43 -11.31 -0.30
C LEU A 204 13.37 -12.53 -0.35
N GLY A 205 12.79 -13.72 -0.38
CA GLY A 205 13.52 -14.98 -0.39
C GLY A 205 13.96 -15.49 0.99
N VAL A 206 13.59 -14.78 2.08
CA VAL A 206 13.85 -15.22 3.47
C VAL A 206 12.65 -15.95 4.07
N GLY A 207 11.46 -15.69 3.54
CA GLY A 207 10.21 -16.35 3.90
C GLY A 207 9.83 -17.51 2.97
N THR A 208 8.55 -17.58 2.61
CA THR A 208 7.98 -18.71 1.84
C THR A 208 7.23 -18.27 0.58
N VAL A 209 7.26 -16.98 0.22
CA VAL A 209 6.66 -16.49 -1.03
C VAL A 209 7.48 -17.01 -2.23
N ASP A 210 6.79 -17.56 -3.23
CA ASP A 210 7.41 -17.89 -4.51
C ASP A 210 7.53 -16.65 -5.39
N TRP A 211 8.70 -15.99 -5.30
CA TRP A 211 8.95 -14.71 -5.99
C TRP A 211 9.05 -14.86 -7.50
N GLN A 212 9.42 -16.04 -8.03
CA GLN A 212 9.36 -16.28 -9.47
C GLN A 212 7.90 -16.29 -9.94
N GLN A 213 7.03 -17.05 -9.27
CA GLN A 213 5.61 -17.10 -9.57
C GLN A 213 4.94 -15.72 -9.40
N ALA A 214 5.34 -14.96 -8.35
CA ALA A 214 4.85 -13.61 -8.10
C ALA A 214 5.14 -12.67 -9.28
N VAL A 215 6.38 -12.64 -9.75
CA VAL A 215 6.78 -11.82 -10.90
C VAL A 215 6.12 -12.31 -12.19
N ASP A 216 6.05 -13.61 -12.42
CA ASP A 216 5.39 -14.19 -13.60
C ASP A 216 3.89 -13.85 -13.62
N SER A 217 3.23 -13.79 -12.47
CA SER A 217 1.84 -13.35 -12.36
C SER A 217 1.65 -11.91 -12.80
N LEU A 218 2.54 -11.00 -12.41
CA LEU A 218 2.53 -9.60 -12.84
C LEU A 218 2.87 -9.46 -14.34
N LYS A 219 3.84 -10.22 -14.84
CA LYS A 219 4.17 -10.25 -16.28
C LYS A 219 2.99 -10.73 -17.12
N SER A 220 2.23 -11.69 -16.63
CA SER A 220 1.07 -12.27 -17.35
C SER A 220 -0.03 -11.25 -17.64
N ILE A 221 -0.13 -10.20 -16.83
CA ILE A 221 -1.08 -9.09 -16.99
C ILE A 221 -0.44 -7.83 -17.57
N SER A 222 0.82 -7.92 -18.03
CA SER A 222 1.60 -6.77 -18.54
C SER A 222 1.70 -5.61 -17.54
N TYR A 223 1.86 -5.92 -16.25
CA TYR A 223 1.98 -4.90 -15.21
C TYR A 223 3.23 -4.05 -15.39
N ASP A 224 3.08 -2.72 -15.49
CA ASP A 224 4.16 -1.76 -15.67
C ASP A 224 4.02 -0.51 -14.78
N ASN A 225 3.50 -0.69 -13.57
CA ASN A 225 3.34 0.39 -12.59
C ASN A 225 4.43 0.34 -11.50
N THR A 226 4.06 0.57 -10.27
CA THR A 226 4.97 0.73 -9.12
C THR A 226 4.99 -0.49 -8.21
N ILE A 227 6.18 -0.89 -7.77
CA ILE A 227 6.42 -1.92 -6.77
C ILE A 227 7.10 -1.27 -5.56
N THR A 228 6.46 -1.30 -4.41
CA THR A 228 7.06 -0.89 -3.14
C THR A 228 7.71 -2.10 -2.45
N LEU A 229 8.97 -1.94 -2.03
CA LEU A 229 9.58 -2.82 -1.05
C LEU A 229 9.14 -2.37 0.35
N GLU A 230 8.27 -3.16 0.98
CA GLU A 230 7.81 -2.95 2.34
C GLU A 230 8.59 -3.88 3.30
N ILE A 231 9.86 -3.55 3.48
CA ILE A 231 10.80 -4.37 4.25
C ILE A 231 11.36 -3.54 5.39
N PHE A 232 11.25 -4.04 6.62
CA PHE A 232 11.70 -3.34 7.80
C PHE A 232 12.79 -4.10 8.55
N CYS A 233 13.91 -3.42 8.81
CA CYS A 233 15.00 -3.91 9.61
C CYS A 233 15.42 -2.86 10.64
N ASN A 234 15.70 -3.29 11.87
CA ASN A 234 16.11 -2.38 12.94
C ASN A 234 17.51 -1.81 12.74
N ASP A 235 18.40 -2.56 12.10
CA ASP A 235 19.76 -2.10 11.78
C ASP A 235 19.73 -1.29 10.47
N PRO A 236 20.11 0.02 10.48
CA PRO A 236 20.04 0.86 9.29
C PRO A 236 20.95 0.41 8.15
N GLN A 237 22.13 -0.18 8.46
CA GLN A 237 23.05 -0.68 7.43
C GLN A 237 22.49 -1.93 6.76
N MET A 238 21.92 -2.83 7.55
CA MET A 238 21.24 -4.02 7.03
C MET A 238 19.97 -3.66 6.25
N GLN A 239 19.21 -2.64 6.69
CA GLN A 239 18.04 -2.15 5.97
C GLN A 239 18.41 -1.77 4.52
N VAL A 240 19.41 -0.93 4.34
CA VAL A 240 19.85 -0.49 3.00
C VAL A 240 20.35 -1.68 2.17
N ALA A 241 21.12 -2.59 2.79
CA ALA A 241 21.65 -3.78 2.10
C ALA A 241 20.50 -4.72 1.63
N TYR A 242 19.49 -4.95 2.46
CA TYR A 242 18.34 -5.76 2.09
C TYR A 242 17.52 -5.12 0.97
N LEU A 243 17.24 -3.83 1.04
CA LEU A 243 16.51 -3.11 0.02
C LEU A 243 17.22 -3.18 -1.34
N ASP A 244 18.54 -2.96 -1.37
CA ASP A 244 19.33 -3.04 -2.60
C ASP A 244 19.39 -4.46 -3.17
N LEU A 245 19.60 -5.47 -2.31
CA LEU A 245 19.59 -6.87 -2.71
C LEU A 245 18.23 -7.26 -3.33
N ASN A 246 17.13 -6.85 -2.70
CA ASN A 246 15.79 -7.21 -3.16
C ASN A 246 15.40 -6.46 -4.44
N ARG A 247 15.80 -5.20 -4.60
CA ARG A 247 15.64 -4.50 -5.87
C ARG A 247 16.34 -5.25 -7.01
N ASN A 248 17.58 -5.69 -6.79
CA ASN A 248 18.35 -6.43 -7.79
C ASN A 248 17.73 -7.81 -8.06
N MET A 249 17.16 -8.46 -7.04
CA MET A 249 16.41 -9.72 -7.20
C MET A 249 15.19 -9.53 -8.11
N ILE A 250 14.38 -8.50 -7.85
CA ILE A 250 13.18 -8.20 -8.67
C ILE A 250 13.60 -7.96 -10.12
N ARG A 251 14.59 -7.11 -10.36
CA ARG A 251 15.08 -6.82 -11.72
C ARG A 251 15.51 -8.09 -12.45
N ARG A 252 16.29 -8.95 -11.80
CA ARG A 252 16.72 -10.24 -12.37
C ARG A 252 15.56 -11.19 -12.67
N LEU A 253 14.52 -11.21 -11.84
CA LEU A 253 13.33 -12.04 -12.08
C LEU A 253 12.44 -11.45 -13.18
N TRP A 254 12.55 -10.13 -13.40
CA TRP A 254 11.78 -9.45 -14.45
C TRP A 254 12.37 -9.63 -15.84
N ASP A 255 13.69 -9.72 -15.94
CA ASP A 255 14.42 -9.98 -17.21
C ASP A 255 14.22 -11.43 -17.68
#